data_61f34bf458c2ac9c288cc3f5885ae251
#
_entry.id   61f34bf458c2ac9c288cc3f5885ae251
#
_cell.length_a   1.000
_cell.length_b   1.000
_cell.length_c   1.000
_cell.angle_alpha   90.00
_cell.angle_beta   90.00
_cell.angle_gamma   90.00
#
_symmetry.space_group_name_H-M   'P 1'
#
loop_
_entity.id
_entity.type
_entity.pdbx_description
1 polymer ?
#
loop_
_entity_poly.entity_id
_entity_poly.type
_entity_poly.pdbx_seq_one_letter_code
_entity_poly.pdbx_strand_id
1 'polypeptide(L)'
;MRSSAPKLADIAKAAGVSIAAVSIALNKTGSPRVSAQLRERIIQIAREMGYKPNELARALAEKRTRLLGLVVPMRDPIFFNQFIAQALSGIQSALMRRGYNLLIFSPTGKPGRETRDQMLESRFTDGIIFINTRSCTSQDVNKTIDELQRAQIKFSMINSYYGKAPINYVGVDDAAIGQAAAEYLAEHGHRQVAFFSGSATLPGHQRLVAGLRKGLAGYGLDLPQERIGCTGYERAEGIRILDRWFATKRKRPTAIFTADDQLLLDFYDYAEMRGISIPGDIAVLNRGNMGSSDHLRPRPTTFTIPTFRMGELAADLLIDTIENAGVLPQRVFLPYELIPGSTA
;
A
#
# COMPACT_ATOMS: atom_id res chain seq x y z
N MET A 1 -4.55 -11.72 -46.50
CA MET A 1 -5.86 -11.71 -45.83
C MET A 1 -5.64 -12.11 -44.37
N ARG A 2 -5.86 -11.23 -43.39
CA ARG A 2 -5.82 -11.63 -41.97
C ARG A 2 -7.08 -12.45 -41.70
N SER A 3 -6.93 -13.77 -41.50
CA SER A 3 -8.00 -14.63 -40.99
C SER A 3 -8.57 -13.99 -39.72
N SER A 4 -9.85 -13.65 -39.71
CA SER A 4 -10.48 -13.14 -38.49
C SER A 4 -10.46 -14.24 -37.44
N ALA A 5 -10.08 -13.88 -36.21
CA ALA A 5 -10.09 -14.84 -35.09
C ALA A 5 -11.49 -15.48 -34.98
N PRO A 6 -11.56 -16.79 -34.71
CA PRO A 6 -12.84 -17.51 -34.63
C PRO A 6 -13.71 -16.91 -33.52
N LYS A 7 -15.03 -16.87 -33.75
CA LYS A 7 -16.03 -16.29 -32.82
C LYS A 7 -16.87 -17.43 -32.22
N LEU A 8 -17.59 -17.13 -31.12
CA LEU A 8 -18.54 -18.10 -30.53
C LEU A 8 -19.56 -18.65 -31.53
N ALA A 9 -19.96 -17.84 -32.53
CA ALA A 9 -20.87 -18.25 -33.60
C ALA A 9 -20.28 -19.34 -34.49
N ASP A 10 -18.97 -19.31 -34.74
CA ASP A 10 -18.30 -20.31 -35.60
C ASP A 10 -18.22 -21.66 -34.86
N ILE A 11 -17.96 -21.64 -33.54
CA ILE A 11 -17.98 -22.85 -32.71
C ILE A 11 -19.40 -23.41 -32.62
N ALA A 12 -20.41 -22.55 -32.44
CA ALA A 12 -21.81 -22.95 -32.39
C ALA A 12 -22.25 -23.68 -33.68
N LYS A 13 -21.84 -23.14 -34.83
CA LYS A 13 -22.08 -23.76 -36.16
C LYS A 13 -21.37 -25.11 -36.27
N ALA A 14 -20.11 -25.21 -35.89
CA ALA A 14 -19.32 -26.44 -35.95
C ALA A 14 -19.83 -27.52 -34.95
N ALA A 15 -20.32 -27.13 -33.80
CA ALA A 15 -20.87 -28.05 -32.80
C ALA A 15 -22.36 -28.42 -33.03
N GLY A 16 -23.07 -27.69 -33.90
CA GLY A 16 -24.50 -27.89 -34.16
C GLY A 16 -25.40 -27.45 -33.00
N VAL A 17 -24.99 -26.39 -32.24
CA VAL A 17 -25.69 -25.89 -31.03
C VAL A 17 -25.88 -24.39 -31.08
N SER A 18 -26.64 -23.84 -30.12
CA SER A 18 -26.82 -22.40 -30.01
C SER A 18 -25.56 -21.73 -29.45
N ILE A 19 -25.35 -20.43 -29.80
CA ILE A 19 -24.28 -19.61 -29.22
C ILE A 19 -24.37 -19.57 -27.67
N ALA A 20 -25.59 -19.58 -27.13
CA ALA A 20 -25.82 -19.64 -25.70
C ALA A 20 -25.28 -20.94 -25.06
N ALA A 21 -25.49 -22.10 -25.73
CA ALA A 21 -24.94 -23.38 -25.27
C ALA A 21 -23.41 -23.39 -25.29
N VAL A 22 -22.77 -22.82 -26.33
CA VAL A 22 -21.31 -22.67 -26.41
C VAL A 22 -20.81 -21.77 -25.28
N SER A 23 -21.44 -20.62 -25.07
CA SER A 23 -21.08 -19.69 -23.99
C SER A 23 -21.17 -20.37 -22.63
N ILE A 24 -22.23 -21.10 -22.33
CA ILE A 24 -22.38 -21.86 -21.10
C ILE A 24 -21.32 -22.95 -20.95
N ALA A 25 -21.05 -23.70 -22.04
CA ALA A 25 -20.05 -24.76 -22.04
C ALA A 25 -18.64 -24.25 -21.74
N LEU A 26 -18.27 -23.10 -22.30
CA LEU A 26 -16.93 -22.50 -22.12
C LEU A 26 -16.76 -21.73 -20.82
N ASN A 27 -17.83 -21.12 -20.26
CA ASN A 27 -17.73 -20.19 -19.13
C ASN A 27 -18.25 -20.73 -17.79
N LYS A 28 -19.10 -21.78 -17.77
CA LYS A 28 -19.72 -22.30 -16.53
C LYS A 28 -19.48 -23.79 -16.35
N THR A 29 -18.58 -24.15 -15.47
CA THR A 29 -18.39 -25.55 -15.03
C THR A 29 -19.63 -26.00 -14.23
N GLY A 30 -20.24 -27.14 -14.64
CA GLY A 30 -21.34 -27.77 -13.89
C GLY A 30 -22.74 -27.20 -14.15
N SER A 31 -22.97 -26.43 -15.21
CA SER A 31 -24.32 -25.99 -15.54
C SER A 31 -25.16 -27.20 -16.05
N PRO A 32 -26.35 -27.45 -15.45
CA PRO A 32 -27.22 -28.55 -15.87
C PRO A 32 -27.83 -28.35 -17.27
N ARG A 33 -27.65 -27.16 -17.87
CA ARG A 33 -28.15 -26.82 -19.21
C ARG A 33 -27.33 -27.40 -20.36
N VAL A 34 -26.13 -27.91 -20.08
CA VAL A 34 -25.23 -28.54 -21.06
C VAL A 34 -24.69 -29.83 -20.47
N SER A 35 -24.92 -30.96 -21.15
CA SER A 35 -24.39 -32.24 -20.69
C SER A 35 -22.86 -32.28 -20.73
N ALA A 36 -22.24 -33.10 -19.86
CA ALA A 36 -20.79 -33.24 -19.80
C ALA A 36 -20.19 -33.61 -21.17
N GLN A 37 -20.82 -34.55 -21.88
CA GLN A 37 -20.38 -35.00 -23.20
C GLN A 37 -20.44 -33.87 -24.26
N LEU A 38 -21.52 -33.10 -24.28
CA LEU A 38 -21.65 -31.94 -25.18
C LEU A 38 -20.63 -30.86 -24.83
N ARG A 39 -20.37 -30.65 -23.57
CA ARG A 39 -19.36 -29.71 -23.11
C ARG A 39 -17.95 -30.07 -23.57
N GLU A 40 -17.53 -31.31 -23.40
CA GLU A 40 -16.23 -31.79 -23.88
C GLU A 40 -16.09 -31.58 -25.39
N ARG A 41 -17.14 -31.94 -26.17
CA ARG A 41 -17.16 -31.73 -27.63
C ARG A 41 -16.99 -30.25 -27.98
N ILE A 42 -17.69 -29.32 -27.30
CA ILE A 42 -17.57 -27.88 -27.55
C ILE A 42 -16.17 -27.40 -27.23
N ILE A 43 -15.59 -27.83 -26.10
CA ILE A 43 -14.22 -27.43 -25.68
C ILE A 43 -13.19 -27.94 -26.70
N GLN A 44 -13.35 -29.16 -27.22
CA GLN A 44 -12.47 -29.73 -28.23
C GLN A 44 -12.53 -28.92 -29.52
N ILE A 45 -13.73 -28.65 -30.05
CA ILE A 45 -13.93 -27.84 -31.27
C ILE A 45 -13.30 -26.42 -31.06
N ALA A 46 -13.52 -25.82 -29.92
CA ALA A 46 -12.94 -24.49 -29.62
C ALA A 46 -11.40 -24.52 -29.66
N ARG A 47 -10.77 -25.59 -29.11
CA ARG A 47 -9.31 -25.77 -29.17
C ARG A 47 -8.81 -26.01 -30.61
N GLU A 48 -9.47 -26.87 -31.37
CA GLU A 48 -9.11 -27.15 -32.76
C GLU A 48 -9.20 -25.92 -33.65
N MET A 49 -10.19 -25.06 -33.40
CA MET A 49 -10.36 -23.78 -34.10
C MET A 49 -9.43 -22.69 -33.61
N GLY A 50 -8.65 -22.91 -32.54
CA GLY A 50 -7.79 -21.88 -31.93
C GLY A 50 -8.57 -20.74 -31.31
N TYR A 51 -9.80 -21.00 -30.86
CA TYR A 51 -10.63 -19.98 -30.21
C TYR A 51 -10.03 -19.58 -28.87
N LYS A 52 -9.88 -18.26 -28.67
CA LYS A 52 -9.54 -17.66 -27.38
C LYS A 52 -10.73 -16.87 -26.89
N PRO A 53 -11.20 -17.10 -25.64
CA PRO A 53 -12.28 -16.30 -25.07
C PRO A 53 -11.95 -14.80 -25.14
N ASN A 54 -12.91 -14.01 -25.59
CA ASN A 54 -12.77 -12.58 -25.59
C ASN A 54 -13.17 -12.05 -24.19
N GLU A 55 -12.18 -11.69 -23.38
CA GLU A 55 -12.37 -11.21 -22.03
C GLU A 55 -13.25 -9.95 -21.98
N LEU A 56 -13.15 -9.07 -22.98
CA LEU A 56 -14.01 -7.87 -23.07
C LEU A 56 -15.48 -8.24 -23.31
N ALA A 57 -15.73 -9.21 -24.19
CA ALA A 57 -17.08 -9.68 -24.42
C ALA A 57 -17.67 -10.38 -23.18
N ARG A 58 -16.82 -11.13 -22.44
CA ARG A 58 -17.20 -11.75 -21.18
C ARG A 58 -17.53 -10.69 -20.12
N ALA A 59 -16.67 -9.69 -19.98
CA ALA A 59 -16.85 -8.58 -19.03
C ALA A 59 -18.18 -7.84 -19.28
N LEU A 60 -18.54 -7.59 -20.55
CA LEU A 60 -19.82 -6.99 -20.92
C LEU A 60 -21.01 -7.88 -20.55
N ALA A 61 -20.91 -9.17 -20.77
CA ALA A 61 -21.98 -10.14 -20.48
C ALA A 61 -22.17 -10.34 -18.96
N GLU A 62 -21.10 -10.40 -18.20
CA GLU A 62 -21.09 -10.60 -16.75
C GLU A 62 -21.25 -9.29 -15.97
N LYS A 63 -21.15 -8.12 -16.63
CA LYS A 63 -21.07 -6.78 -16.03
C LYS A 63 -19.95 -6.69 -14.99
N ARG A 64 -18.87 -7.43 -15.19
CA ARG A 64 -17.68 -7.49 -14.34
C ARG A 64 -16.45 -7.63 -15.21
N THR A 65 -15.47 -6.77 -14.97
CA THR A 65 -14.22 -6.76 -15.73
C THR A 65 -13.17 -7.69 -15.14
N ARG A 66 -13.28 -8.02 -13.85
CA ARG A 66 -12.26 -8.66 -13.02
C ARG A 66 -10.93 -7.92 -13.06
N LEU A 67 -11.01 -6.58 -13.21
CA LEU A 67 -9.89 -5.68 -13.11
C LEU A 67 -10.07 -4.81 -11.88
N LEU A 68 -9.04 -4.72 -11.05
CA LEU A 68 -8.95 -3.70 -10.02
C LEU A 68 -7.97 -2.61 -10.47
N GLY A 69 -8.33 -1.36 -10.23
CA GLY A 69 -7.46 -0.22 -10.44
C GLY A 69 -6.54 -0.01 -9.25
N LEU A 70 -5.29 0.33 -9.49
CA LEU A 70 -4.38 0.81 -8.46
C LEU A 70 -4.06 2.27 -8.70
N VAL A 71 -4.20 3.06 -7.65
CA VAL A 71 -3.81 4.47 -7.63
C VAL A 71 -2.78 4.70 -6.55
N VAL A 72 -1.63 5.23 -6.96
CA VAL A 72 -0.54 5.62 -6.08
C VAL A 72 -0.21 7.08 -6.37
N PRO A 73 -0.64 8.04 -5.54
CA PRO A 73 -0.40 9.46 -5.78
C PRO A 73 1.05 9.84 -5.45
N MET A 74 1.97 9.54 -6.36
CA MET A 74 3.39 9.77 -6.22
C MET A 74 3.96 10.24 -7.56
N ARG A 75 4.90 11.19 -7.53
CA ARG A 75 5.59 11.71 -8.73
C ARG A 75 6.78 10.86 -9.13
N ASP A 76 7.43 10.25 -8.14
CA ASP A 76 8.59 9.40 -8.38
C ASP A 76 8.16 8.05 -8.94
N PRO A 77 9.05 7.33 -9.63
CA PRO A 77 8.76 5.98 -10.10
C PRO A 77 8.35 5.07 -8.93
N ILE A 78 7.10 4.59 -8.96
CA ILE A 78 6.48 3.88 -7.82
C ILE A 78 7.21 2.59 -7.44
N PHE A 79 7.82 1.91 -8.40
CA PHE A 79 8.50 0.63 -8.18
C PHE A 79 9.83 0.75 -7.43
N PHE A 80 10.41 1.95 -7.33
CA PHE A 80 11.60 2.17 -6.50
C PHE A 80 11.26 2.37 -5.02
N ASN A 81 9.99 2.58 -4.70
CA ASN A 81 9.55 2.68 -3.31
C ASN A 81 9.24 1.30 -2.74
N GLN A 82 10.05 0.85 -1.78
CA GLN A 82 9.95 -0.48 -1.19
C GLN A 82 8.59 -0.74 -0.51
N PHE A 83 8.02 0.24 0.17
CA PHE A 83 6.68 0.13 0.76
C PHE A 83 5.63 -0.17 -0.33
N ILE A 84 5.68 0.58 -1.44
CA ILE A 84 4.75 0.37 -2.56
C ILE A 84 4.99 -0.99 -3.20
N ALA A 85 6.24 -1.38 -3.43
CA ALA A 85 6.59 -2.66 -4.04
C ALA A 85 6.08 -3.85 -3.21
N GLN A 86 6.22 -3.80 -1.88
CA GLN A 86 5.70 -4.82 -0.97
C GLN A 86 4.17 -4.85 -0.95
N ALA A 87 3.51 -3.70 -0.86
CA ALA A 87 2.05 -3.62 -0.91
C ALA A 87 1.50 -4.17 -2.23
N LEU A 88 2.15 -3.84 -3.35
CA LEU A 88 1.84 -4.36 -4.68
C LEU A 88 1.96 -5.88 -4.74
N SER A 89 3.03 -6.43 -4.18
CA SER A 89 3.24 -7.88 -4.13
C SER A 89 2.12 -8.57 -3.34
N GLY A 90 1.69 -7.98 -2.24
CA GLY A 90 0.53 -8.47 -1.47
C GLY A 90 -0.78 -8.39 -2.25
N ILE A 91 -1.05 -7.25 -2.90
CA ILE A 91 -2.21 -7.09 -3.79
C ILE A 91 -2.20 -8.18 -4.87
N GLN A 92 -1.08 -8.34 -5.58
CA GLN A 92 -0.93 -9.35 -6.63
C GLN A 92 -1.23 -10.77 -6.11
N SER A 93 -0.72 -11.12 -4.92
CA SER A 93 -0.97 -12.41 -4.28
C SER A 93 -2.48 -12.65 -4.10
N ALA A 94 -3.22 -11.69 -3.58
CA ALA A 94 -4.66 -11.78 -3.41
C ALA A 94 -5.40 -11.89 -4.77
N LEU A 95 -5.01 -11.06 -5.75
CA LEU A 95 -5.64 -11.06 -7.07
C LEU A 95 -5.48 -12.41 -7.78
N MET A 96 -4.30 -13.03 -7.69
CA MET A 96 -4.04 -14.36 -8.26
C MET A 96 -4.97 -15.41 -7.65
N ARG A 97 -5.19 -15.40 -6.33
CA ARG A 97 -6.11 -16.34 -5.64
C ARG A 97 -7.57 -16.11 -6.05
N ARG A 98 -7.95 -14.86 -6.28
CA ARG A 98 -9.35 -14.45 -6.53
C ARG A 98 -9.69 -14.37 -8.03
N GLY A 99 -8.72 -14.58 -8.93
CA GLY A 99 -8.93 -14.52 -10.38
C GLY A 99 -9.20 -13.10 -10.92
N TYR A 100 -8.55 -12.11 -10.32
CA TYR A 100 -8.57 -10.71 -10.75
C TYR A 100 -7.22 -10.30 -11.35
N ASN A 101 -7.22 -9.23 -12.13
CA ASN A 101 -6.03 -8.57 -12.66
C ASN A 101 -5.91 -7.14 -12.13
N LEU A 102 -4.72 -6.54 -12.26
CA LEU A 102 -4.41 -5.19 -11.80
C LEU A 102 -4.17 -4.25 -12.98
N LEU A 103 -4.84 -3.11 -12.96
CA LEU A 103 -4.57 -1.97 -13.84
C LEU A 103 -3.96 -0.85 -13.02
N ILE A 104 -2.73 -0.46 -13.33
CA ILE A 104 -2.07 0.65 -12.64
C ILE A 104 -2.38 1.93 -13.39
N PHE A 105 -3.03 2.88 -12.72
CA PHE A 105 -3.26 4.22 -13.25
C PHE A 105 -1.99 5.04 -13.07
N SER A 106 -1.40 5.44 -14.19
CA SER A 106 -0.26 6.37 -14.18
C SER A 106 -0.77 7.80 -14.21
N PRO A 107 -0.22 8.70 -13.37
CA PRO A 107 -0.56 10.11 -13.46
C PRO A 107 -0.12 10.64 -14.83
N THR A 108 -1.07 11.16 -15.62
CA THR A 108 -0.82 11.83 -16.89
C THR A 108 -0.94 13.33 -16.67
N GLY A 109 0.14 14.10 -16.87
CA GLY A 109 0.12 15.56 -16.81
C GLY A 109 0.26 16.19 -15.42
N LYS A 110 -0.45 17.28 -15.15
CA LYS A 110 -0.36 18.02 -13.88
C LYS A 110 -0.91 17.22 -12.71
N PRO A 111 -0.19 17.17 -11.57
CA PRO A 111 -0.56 16.31 -10.45
C PRO A 111 -1.94 16.62 -9.88
N GLY A 112 -2.74 15.58 -9.67
CA GLY A 112 -3.92 15.59 -8.82
C GLY A 112 -5.28 15.71 -9.51
N ARG A 113 -5.39 16.25 -10.73
CA ARG A 113 -6.69 16.39 -11.41
C ARG A 113 -6.93 15.29 -12.45
N GLU A 114 -6.01 15.10 -13.38
CA GLU A 114 -6.24 14.23 -14.55
C GLU A 114 -6.27 12.73 -14.22
N THR A 115 -5.41 12.24 -13.34
CA THR A 115 -5.43 10.82 -12.94
C THR A 115 -6.73 10.48 -12.21
N ARG A 116 -7.22 11.42 -11.43
CA ARG A 116 -8.47 11.30 -10.68
C ARG A 116 -9.67 11.32 -11.61
N ASP A 117 -9.71 12.24 -12.57
CA ASP A 117 -10.80 12.36 -13.54
C ASP A 117 -10.85 11.11 -14.44
N GLN A 118 -9.70 10.62 -14.93
CA GLN A 118 -9.60 9.35 -15.65
C GLN A 118 -10.08 8.15 -14.82
N MET A 119 -9.76 8.12 -13.55
CA MET A 119 -10.17 7.06 -12.62
C MET A 119 -11.69 7.08 -12.40
N LEU A 120 -12.27 8.26 -12.23
CA LEU A 120 -13.71 8.45 -12.03
C LEU A 120 -14.53 8.20 -13.32
N GLU A 121 -13.96 8.51 -14.48
CA GLU A 121 -14.60 8.31 -15.78
C GLU A 121 -14.40 6.88 -16.32
N SER A 122 -13.35 6.19 -15.90
CA SER A 122 -13.06 4.85 -16.40
C SER A 122 -13.91 3.78 -15.71
N ARG A 123 -14.96 3.32 -16.40
CA ARG A 123 -15.71 2.13 -16.02
C ARG A 123 -14.96 0.83 -16.37
N PHE A 124 -13.62 0.88 -16.47
CA PHE A 124 -12.80 -0.27 -16.86
C PHE A 124 -12.44 -1.19 -15.68
N THR A 125 -12.67 -0.76 -14.46
CA THR A 125 -12.33 -1.55 -13.26
C THR A 125 -13.56 -1.75 -12.39
N ASP A 126 -13.60 -2.90 -11.70
CA ASP A 126 -14.69 -3.23 -10.77
C ASP A 126 -14.56 -2.49 -9.43
N GLY A 127 -13.36 -1.99 -9.14
CA GLY A 127 -13.05 -1.21 -7.93
C GLY A 127 -11.62 -0.71 -7.95
N ILE A 128 -11.25 0.09 -6.94
CA ILE A 128 -9.97 0.79 -6.87
C ILE A 128 -9.28 0.54 -5.54
N ILE A 129 -7.99 0.22 -5.58
CA ILE A 129 -7.10 0.22 -4.42
C ILE A 129 -6.30 1.51 -4.44
N PHE A 130 -6.35 2.26 -3.33
CA PHE A 130 -5.64 3.51 -3.16
C PHE A 130 -4.55 3.34 -2.10
N ILE A 131 -3.28 3.56 -2.47
CA ILE A 131 -2.17 3.54 -1.52
C ILE A 131 -1.83 4.98 -1.16
N ASN A 132 -2.07 5.37 0.10
CA ASN A 132 -1.65 6.67 0.59
C ASN A 132 -0.11 6.73 0.68
N THR A 133 0.46 7.78 0.14
CA THR A 133 1.90 8.00 0.09
C THR A 133 2.29 9.29 0.82
N ARG A 134 3.58 9.57 0.85
CA ARG A 134 4.15 10.82 1.37
C ARG A 134 3.67 12.09 0.65
N SER A 135 2.96 11.95 -0.47
CA SER A 135 2.39 13.08 -1.21
C SER A 135 0.94 13.40 -0.83
N CYS A 136 0.32 12.62 0.07
CA CYS A 136 -1.09 12.76 0.43
C CYS A 136 -1.25 13.49 1.76
N THR A 137 -1.83 14.68 1.73
CA THR A 137 -2.32 15.34 2.95
C THR A 137 -3.66 14.74 3.40
N SER A 138 -4.04 14.99 4.67
CA SER A 138 -5.38 14.59 5.16
C SER A 138 -6.51 15.17 4.31
N GLN A 139 -6.34 16.38 3.80
CA GLN A 139 -7.32 17.02 2.94
C GLN A 139 -7.47 16.32 1.59
N ASP A 140 -6.34 15.95 0.96
CA ASP A 140 -6.35 15.21 -0.31
C ASP A 140 -7.02 13.85 -0.17
N VAL A 141 -6.72 13.15 0.91
CA VAL A 141 -7.30 11.83 1.21
C VAL A 141 -8.80 11.94 1.41
N ASN A 142 -9.29 12.88 2.24
CA ASN A 142 -10.71 13.06 2.47
C ASN A 142 -11.45 13.45 1.17
N LYS A 143 -10.87 14.36 0.38
CA LYS A 143 -11.45 14.75 -0.92
C LYS A 143 -11.55 13.55 -1.86
N THR A 144 -10.53 12.71 -1.93
CA THR A 144 -10.55 11.49 -2.76
C THR A 144 -11.65 10.53 -2.30
N ILE A 145 -11.82 10.34 -0.99
CA ILE A 145 -12.88 9.48 -0.43
C ILE A 145 -14.27 10.02 -0.84
N ASP A 146 -14.51 11.31 -0.63
CA ASP A 146 -15.79 11.94 -0.97
C ASP A 146 -16.14 11.79 -2.45
N GLU A 147 -15.16 11.92 -3.33
CA GLU A 147 -15.34 11.79 -4.78
C GLU A 147 -15.63 10.34 -5.20
N LEU A 148 -14.88 9.37 -4.66
CA LEU A 148 -15.12 7.96 -4.92
C LEU A 148 -16.50 7.51 -4.42
N GLN A 149 -16.92 8.00 -3.24
CA GLN A 149 -18.24 7.70 -2.68
C GLN A 149 -19.36 8.33 -3.52
N ARG A 150 -19.23 9.60 -3.96
CA ARG A 150 -20.21 10.24 -4.87
C ARG A 150 -20.32 9.53 -6.21
N ALA A 151 -19.19 9.05 -6.74
CA ALA A 151 -19.15 8.27 -7.97
C ALA A 151 -19.63 6.82 -7.81
N GLN A 152 -19.97 6.40 -6.58
CA GLN A 152 -20.35 5.03 -6.24
C GLN A 152 -19.30 3.98 -6.64
N ILE A 153 -18.03 4.36 -6.64
CA ILE A 153 -16.91 3.48 -6.93
C ILE A 153 -16.54 2.72 -5.66
N LYS A 154 -16.50 1.40 -5.73
CA LYS A 154 -16.00 0.56 -4.64
C LYS A 154 -14.49 0.71 -4.54
N PHE A 155 -13.99 0.91 -3.34
CA PHE A 155 -12.56 1.08 -3.13
C PHE A 155 -12.09 0.57 -1.77
N SER A 156 -10.81 0.31 -1.69
CA SER A 156 -10.06 0.09 -0.45
C SER A 156 -8.89 1.05 -0.38
N MET A 157 -8.48 1.39 0.83
CA MET A 157 -7.38 2.31 1.08
C MET A 157 -6.32 1.66 1.97
N ILE A 158 -5.07 1.84 1.61
CA ILE A 158 -3.92 1.35 2.36
C ILE A 158 -3.16 2.54 2.94
N ASN A 159 -2.79 2.43 4.23
CA ASN A 159 -1.90 3.34 4.95
C ASN A 159 -2.48 4.75 5.24
N SER A 160 -2.09 5.30 6.37
CA SER A 160 -2.23 6.72 6.76
C SER A 160 -3.60 7.37 6.58
N TYR A 161 -4.67 6.65 6.89
CA TYR A 161 -6.02 7.22 6.98
C TYR A 161 -6.62 7.01 8.36
N TYR A 162 -6.98 8.10 9.03
CA TYR A 162 -7.51 8.11 10.41
C TYR A 162 -8.89 8.78 10.53
N GLY A 163 -9.50 9.12 9.40
CA GLY A 163 -10.86 9.64 9.35
C GLY A 163 -11.91 8.60 9.76
N LYS A 164 -13.18 9.00 9.82
CA LYS A 164 -14.29 8.15 10.29
C LYS A 164 -15.19 7.61 9.16
N ALA A 165 -14.89 7.90 7.90
CA ALA A 165 -15.72 7.41 6.79
C ALA A 165 -15.76 5.89 6.76
N PRO A 166 -16.91 5.27 6.48
CA PRO A 166 -17.06 3.83 6.34
C PRO A 166 -16.47 3.37 5.00
N ILE A 167 -15.19 3.05 5.02
CA ILE A 167 -14.42 2.59 3.86
C ILE A 167 -13.65 1.32 4.20
N ASN A 168 -13.34 0.50 3.20
CA ASN A 168 -12.33 -0.53 3.37
C ASN A 168 -10.98 0.13 3.57
N TYR A 169 -10.38 -0.11 4.71
CA TYR A 169 -9.11 0.46 5.10
C TYR A 169 -8.22 -0.57 5.77
N VAL A 170 -6.95 -0.60 5.37
CA VAL A 170 -5.93 -1.41 6.03
C VAL A 170 -4.71 -0.54 6.35
N GLY A 171 -4.30 -0.55 7.60
CA GLY A 171 -3.15 0.21 8.07
C GLY A 171 -2.56 -0.34 9.36
N VAL A 172 -1.72 0.45 10.01
CA VAL A 172 -1.18 0.22 11.35
C VAL A 172 -1.56 1.38 12.27
N ASP A 173 -1.55 1.17 13.57
CA ASP A 173 -1.75 2.26 14.54
C ASP A 173 -0.43 2.99 14.79
N ASP A 174 -0.18 4.05 14.01
CA ASP A 174 1.01 4.87 14.14
C ASP A 174 1.12 5.55 15.52
N ALA A 175 0.01 5.83 16.21
CA ALA A 175 0.09 6.38 17.56
C ALA A 175 0.56 5.34 18.56
N ALA A 176 0.10 4.09 18.44
CA ALA A 176 0.57 2.99 19.26
C ALA A 176 2.06 2.70 18.99
N ILE A 177 2.52 2.73 17.73
CA ILE A 177 3.94 2.58 17.38
C ILE A 177 4.76 3.70 18.01
N GLY A 178 4.33 4.96 17.88
CA GLY A 178 5.02 6.09 18.48
C GLY A 178 5.12 6.00 20.00
N GLN A 179 4.06 5.56 20.67
CA GLN A 179 4.05 5.34 22.11
C GLN A 179 5.02 4.21 22.50
N ALA A 180 4.96 3.07 21.85
CA ALA A 180 5.85 1.95 22.11
C ALA A 180 7.32 2.30 21.86
N ALA A 181 7.62 3.10 20.82
CA ALA A 181 8.96 3.58 20.54
C ALA A 181 9.50 4.49 21.66
N ALA A 182 8.66 5.37 22.19
CA ALA A 182 9.02 6.23 23.31
C ALA A 182 9.27 5.44 24.59
N GLU A 183 8.40 4.48 24.91
CA GLU A 183 8.52 3.60 26.07
C GLU A 183 9.80 2.78 25.97
N TYR A 184 10.05 2.14 24.84
CA TYR A 184 11.27 1.37 24.59
C TYR A 184 12.54 2.20 24.83
N LEU A 185 12.63 3.41 24.24
CA LEU A 185 13.79 4.28 24.38
C LEU A 185 13.96 4.78 25.83
N ALA A 186 12.88 5.11 26.52
CA ALA A 186 12.93 5.57 27.92
C ALA A 186 13.37 4.45 28.88
N GLU A 187 12.91 3.21 28.66
CA GLU A 187 13.31 2.00 29.41
C GLU A 187 14.80 1.68 29.22
N HIS A 188 15.36 1.96 28.04
CA HIS A 188 16.78 1.82 27.75
C HIS A 188 17.63 3.05 28.20
N GLY A 189 17.05 3.95 29.01
CA GLY A 189 17.76 5.04 29.62
C GLY A 189 17.91 6.30 28.78
N HIS A 190 17.29 6.37 27.60
CA HIS A 190 17.37 7.55 26.74
C HIS A 190 16.42 8.65 27.23
N ARG A 191 16.99 9.81 27.60
CA ARG A 191 16.25 10.96 28.10
C ARG A 191 16.11 12.09 27.09
N GLN A 192 16.92 12.10 26.04
CA GLN A 192 16.94 13.09 24.98
C GLN A 192 16.66 12.42 23.66
N VAL A 193 15.38 12.20 23.36
CA VAL A 193 14.93 11.55 22.14
C VAL A 193 14.67 12.59 21.05
N ALA A 194 15.07 12.28 19.81
CA ALA A 194 14.69 13.05 18.64
C ALA A 194 13.87 12.19 17.68
N PHE A 195 12.97 12.82 16.93
CA PHE A 195 12.18 12.17 15.90
C PHE A 195 12.55 12.71 14.53
N PHE A 196 13.07 11.85 13.67
CA PHE A 196 13.50 12.18 12.32
C PHE A 196 12.47 11.68 11.30
N SER A 197 11.80 12.61 10.64
CA SER A 197 10.60 12.35 9.84
C SER A 197 10.65 13.07 8.50
N GLY A 198 9.77 12.65 7.58
CA GLY A 198 9.64 13.26 6.26
C GLY A 198 8.86 14.58 6.32
N SER A 199 7.55 14.53 6.45
CA SER A 199 6.70 15.73 6.40
C SER A 199 5.72 15.82 7.57
N ALA A 200 5.64 17.00 8.19
CA ALA A 200 4.71 17.28 9.29
C ALA A 200 3.23 17.25 8.87
N THR A 201 2.93 17.40 7.59
CA THR A 201 1.55 17.41 7.09
C THR A 201 0.96 16.02 6.90
N LEU A 202 1.79 14.98 6.97
CA LEU A 202 1.33 13.60 6.80
C LEU A 202 0.54 13.12 8.03
N PRO A 203 -0.62 12.49 7.83
CA PRO A 203 -1.43 11.95 8.94
C PRO A 203 -0.65 10.98 9.85
N GLY A 204 0.17 10.10 9.26
CA GLY A 204 1.02 9.17 9.99
C GLY A 204 2.06 9.86 10.87
N HIS A 205 2.71 10.95 10.38
CA HIS A 205 3.62 11.76 11.18
C HIS A 205 2.95 12.32 12.44
N GLN A 206 1.78 12.93 12.26
CA GLN A 206 1.04 13.54 13.39
C GLN A 206 0.67 12.49 14.45
N ARG A 207 0.29 11.29 14.02
CA ARG A 207 -0.02 10.16 14.90
C ARG A 207 1.22 9.64 15.62
N LEU A 208 2.35 9.46 14.92
CA LEU A 208 3.62 9.06 15.53
C LEU A 208 4.07 10.07 16.59
N VAL A 209 4.03 11.39 16.30
CA VAL A 209 4.39 12.44 17.25
C VAL A 209 3.47 12.42 18.46
N ALA A 210 2.16 12.26 18.28
CA ALA A 210 1.22 12.17 19.39
C ALA A 210 1.53 10.97 20.30
N GLY A 211 1.82 9.82 19.69
CA GLY A 211 2.24 8.62 20.41
C GLY A 211 3.54 8.80 21.17
N LEU A 212 4.58 9.33 20.50
CA LEU A 212 5.88 9.61 21.12
C LEU A 212 5.74 10.52 22.33
N ARG A 213 5.00 11.64 22.21
CA ARG A 213 4.76 12.54 23.33
C ARG A 213 4.05 11.86 24.48
N LYS A 214 3.04 11.06 24.20
CA LYS A 214 2.30 10.30 25.21
C LYS A 214 3.20 9.31 25.95
N GLY A 215 4.00 8.52 25.22
CA GLY A 215 4.90 7.54 25.79
C GLY A 215 5.99 8.20 26.64
N LEU A 216 6.66 9.25 26.13
CA LEU A 216 7.69 9.99 26.89
C LEU A 216 7.14 10.64 28.16
N ALA A 217 5.92 11.21 28.10
CA ALA A 217 5.28 11.81 29.27
C ALA A 217 5.08 10.81 30.40
N GLY A 218 4.84 9.53 30.12
CA GLY A 218 4.77 8.46 31.11
C GLY A 218 6.06 8.29 31.93
N TYR A 219 7.18 8.75 31.41
CA TYR A 219 8.51 8.70 32.06
C TYR A 219 8.97 10.09 32.54
N GLY A 220 8.08 11.10 32.56
CA GLY A 220 8.43 12.47 32.93
C GLY A 220 9.33 13.17 31.91
N LEU A 221 9.31 12.71 30.65
CA LEU A 221 10.09 13.27 29.56
C LEU A 221 9.17 13.98 28.56
N ASP A 222 9.77 14.87 27.76
CA ASP A 222 9.07 15.58 26.70
C ASP A 222 9.71 15.35 25.30
N LEU A 223 8.97 15.71 24.25
CA LEU A 223 9.48 15.80 22.89
C LEU A 223 9.28 17.24 22.41
N PRO A 224 10.24 18.12 22.66
CA PRO A 224 10.14 19.50 22.25
C PRO A 224 10.23 19.65 20.72
N GLN A 225 9.68 20.73 20.19
CA GLN A 225 9.55 20.92 18.73
C GLN A 225 10.89 20.91 17.99
N GLU A 226 11.96 21.40 18.61
CA GLU A 226 13.32 21.38 18.06
C GLU A 226 13.92 19.98 17.92
N ARG A 227 13.32 18.98 18.58
CA ARG A 227 13.69 17.55 18.48
C ARG A 227 12.86 16.81 17.44
N ILE A 228 11.96 17.49 16.73
CA ILE A 228 11.19 16.95 15.63
C ILE A 228 11.78 17.50 14.34
N GLY A 229 12.48 16.65 13.59
CA GLY A 229 13.06 16.98 12.29
C GLY A 229 12.17 16.54 11.14
N CYS A 230 11.71 17.49 10.32
CA CYS A 230 10.90 17.20 9.14
C CYS A 230 11.69 17.56 7.89
N THR A 231 12.17 16.54 7.18
CA THR A 231 13.10 16.70 6.03
C THR A 231 12.39 17.03 4.71
N GLY A 232 11.07 16.85 4.62
CA GLY A 232 10.37 16.87 3.34
C GLY A 232 10.81 15.75 2.38
N TYR A 233 11.59 14.78 2.85
CA TYR A 233 12.32 13.78 2.06
C TYR A 233 13.43 14.38 1.18
N GLU A 234 13.89 15.58 1.55
CA GLU A 234 15.02 16.25 0.90
C GLU A 234 16.29 15.99 1.70
N ARG A 235 17.27 15.30 1.09
CA ARG A 235 18.53 14.92 1.76
C ARG A 235 19.28 16.13 2.34
N ALA A 236 19.32 17.26 1.60
CA ALA A 236 19.99 18.47 2.06
C ALA A 236 19.32 19.05 3.34
N GLU A 237 18.00 18.97 3.44
CA GLU A 237 17.29 19.39 4.67
C GLU A 237 17.57 18.43 5.80
N GLY A 238 17.59 17.12 5.54
CA GLY A 238 17.98 16.10 6.51
C GLY A 238 19.35 16.40 7.14
N ILE A 239 20.36 16.67 6.31
CA ILE A 239 21.70 17.04 6.77
C ILE A 239 21.66 18.31 7.63
N ARG A 240 20.94 19.37 7.24
CA ARG A 240 20.81 20.60 8.03
C ARG A 240 20.21 20.37 9.41
N ILE A 241 19.19 19.51 9.50
CA ILE A 241 18.56 19.13 10.76
C ILE A 241 19.55 18.39 11.65
N LEU A 242 20.24 17.39 11.10
CA LEU A 242 21.22 16.60 11.82
C LEU A 242 22.41 17.44 12.27
N ASP A 243 22.98 18.29 11.41
CA ASP A 243 24.06 19.22 11.80
C ASP A 243 23.66 20.11 12.99
N ARG A 244 22.40 20.57 13.03
CA ARG A 244 21.87 21.35 14.17
C ARG A 244 21.80 20.53 15.45
N TRP A 245 21.37 19.27 15.38
CA TRP A 245 21.28 18.39 16.54
C TRP A 245 22.65 17.97 17.07
N PHE A 246 23.63 17.83 16.19
CA PHE A 246 24.98 17.40 16.53
C PHE A 246 25.98 18.58 16.73
N ALA A 247 25.53 19.84 16.57
CA ALA A 247 26.39 21.03 16.68
C ALA A 247 27.12 21.15 18.03
N THR A 248 26.53 20.70 19.13
CA THR A 248 27.15 20.71 20.44
C THR A 248 26.72 19.48 21.25
N LYS A 249 27.62 18.99 22.16
CA LYS A 249 27.31 17.87 23.05
C LYS A 249 26.03 18.09 23.88
N ARG A 250 25.76 19.32 24.31
CA ARG A 250 24.57 19.67 25.10
C ARG A 250 23.26 19.54 24.34
N LYS A 251 23.28 19.75 23.03
CA LYS A 251 22.10 19.69 22.17
C LYS A 251 21.88 18.33 21.52
N ARG A 252 22.86 17.45 21.65
CA ARG A 252 22.84 16.14 20.99
C ARG A 252 21.75 15.24 21.59
N PRO A 253 20.86 14.63 20.76
CA PRO A 253 19.99 13.57 21.25
C PRO A 253 20.82 12.34 21.66
N THR A 254 20.30 11.53 22.57
CA THR A 254 20.88 10.24 22.92
C THR A 254 20.28 9.10 22.10
N ALA A 255 19.12 9.34 21.52
CA ALA A 255 18.46 8.41 20.61
C ALA A 255 17.69 9.16 19.52
N ILE A 256 17.65 8.55 18.32
CA ILE A 256 16.83 9.02 17.20
C ILE A 256 15.84 7.92 16.84
N PHE A 257 14.56 8.29 16.70
CA PHE A 257 13.54 7.47 16.08
C PHE A 257 13.32 7.95 14.65
N THR A 258 13.51 7.06 13.66
CA THR A 258 13.28 7.35 12.24
C THR A 258 11.91 6.88 11.80
N ALA A 259 11.18 7.72 11.07
CA ALA A 259 9.79 7.46 10.68
C ALA A 259 9.64 6.41 9.57
N ASP A 260 10.71 6.18 8.82
CA ASP A 260 10.77 5.18 7.75
C ASP A 260 12.21 4.82 7.36
N ASP A 261 12.32 3.80 6.53
CA ASP A 261 13.61 3.22 6.14
C ASP A 261 14.46 4.15 5.25
N GLN A 262 13.88 5.05 4.48
CA GLN A 262 14.64 6.02 3.70
C GLN A 262 15.39 6.98 4.65
N LEU A 263 14.69 7.47 5.66
CA LEU A 263 15.26 8.36 6.67
C LEU A 263 16.30 7.64 7.54
N LEU A 264 16.12 6.35 7.78
CA LEU A 264 17.12 5.51 8.43
C LEU A 264 18.41 5.47 7.60
N LEU A 265 18.33 5.20 6.29
CA LEU A 265 19.50 5.18 5.40
C LEU A 265 20.17 6.54 5.34
N ASP A 266 19.41 7.63 5.22
CA ASP A 266 19.95 8.99 5.22
C ASP A 266 20.71 9.30 6.52
N PHE A 267 20.21 8.78 7.65
CA PHE A 267 20.91 8.93 8.95
C PHE A 267 22.17 8.09 9.03
N TYR A 268 22.17 6.84 8.54
CA TYR A 268 23.38 6.00 8.52
C TYR A 268 24.48 6.64 7.67
N ASP A 269 24.15 7.12 6.48
CA ASP A 269 25.10 7.86 5.63
C ASP A 269 25.67 9.08 6.34
N TYR A 270 24.81 9.86 7.01
CA TYR A 270 25.23 11.01 7.80
C TYR A 270 26.17 10.62 8.94
N ALA A 271 25.83 9.56 9.69
CA ALA A 271 26.63 9.06 10.80
C ALA A 271 28.01 8.62 10.33
N GLU A 272 28.10 7.89 9.23
CA GLU A 272 29.36 7.49 8.62
C GLU A 272 30.21 8.70 8.20
N MET A 273 29.63 9.67 7.48
CA MET A 273 30.34 10.88 7.06
C MET A 273 30.88 11.72 8.23
N ARG A 274 30.23 11.66 9.39
CA ARG A 274 30.61 12.44 10.58
C ARG A 274 31.37 11.66 11.63
N GLY A 275 31.65 10.37 11.38
CA GLY A 275 32.32 9.48 12.34
C GLY A 275 31.52 9.27 13.62
N ILE A 276 30.17 9.26 13.54
CA ILE A 276 29.27 9.05 14.66
C ILE A 276 29.02 7.56 14.82
N SER A 277 29.35 7.02 16.00
CA SER A 277 29.17 5.59 16.29
C SER A 277 27.71 5.27 16.65
N ILE A 278 27.15 4.26 16.03
CA ILE A 278 25.84 3.67 16.35
C ILE A 278 26.10 2.29 16.96
N PRO A 279 25.62 1.95 18.16
CA PRO A 279 24.86 2.79 19.11
C PRO A 279 25.73 3.63 20.04
N GLY A 280 27.07 3.54 19.95
CA GLY A 280 27.99 4.10 20.93
C GLY A 280 27.79 5.59 21.25
N ASP A 281 27.58 6.40 20.21
CA ASP A 281 27.32 7.83 20.35
C ASP A 281 25.83 8.16 20.32
N ILE A 282 25.02 7.38 19.63
CA ILE A 282 23.61 7.61 19.42
C ILE A 282 22.86 6.29 19.17
N ALA A 283 21.82 6.04 19.93
CA ALA A 283 20.91 4.92 19.62
C ALA A 283 19.99 5.28 18.46
N VAL A 284 19.64 4.27 17.68
CA VAL A 284 18.74 4.41 16.52
C VAL A 284 17.63 3.39 16.60
N LEU A 285 16.40 3.87 16.61
CA LEU A 285 15.19 3.06 16.50
C LEU A 285 14.48 3.43 15.19
N ASN A 286 14.01 2.45 14.48
CA ASN A 286 13.36 2.67 13.18
C ASN A 286 11.91 2.21 13.16
N ARG A 287 11.14 2.75 12.23
CA ARG A 287 9.84 2.24 11.81
C ARG A 287 9.89 1.93 10.32
N GLY A 288 9.80 0.68 9.96
CA GLY A 288 9.86 0.27 8.55
C GLY A 288 9.78 -1.23 8.38
N ASN A 289 10.01 -1.70 7.19
CA ASN A 289 10.12 -3.13 6.89
C ASN A 289 10.86 -3.36 5.57
N MET A 290 11.97 -2.67 5.36
CA MET A 290 12.78 -2.96 4.18
C MET A 290 13.69 -4.15 4.47
N GLY A 291 13.60 -5.20 3.64
CA GLY A 291 14.56 -6.29 3.68
C GLY A 291 16.03 -5.84 3.54
N SER A 292 16.25 -4.66 2.92
CA SER A 292 17.58 -4.03 2.85
C SER A 292 18.12 -3.57 4.21
N SER A 293 17.27 -3.24 5.19
CA SER A 293 17.72 -2.87 6.53
C SER A 293 18.41 -4.02 7.26
N ASP A 294 18.13 -5.26 6.91
CA ASP A 294 18.81 -6.45 7.45
C ASP A 294 20.30 -6.51 7.07
N HIS A 295 20.70 -5.80 6.02
CA HIS A 295 22.09 -5.72 5.55
C HIS A 295 22.87 -4.56 6.16
N LEU A 296 22.20 -3.63 6.87
CA LEU A 296 22.89 -2.56 7.57
C LEU A 296 23.72 -3.06 8.74
N ARG A 297 24.82 -2.36 9.02
CA ARG A 297 25.69 -2.63 10.16
C ARG A 297 25.99 -1.31 10.90
N PRO A 298 25.63 -1.24 12.19
CA PRO A 298 24.93 -2.24 13.01
C PRO A 298 23.49 -2.49 12.53
N ARG A 299 22.92 -3.67 12.80
CA ARG A 299 21.54 -4.00 12.43
C ARG A 299 20.56 -3.13 13.21
N PRO A 300 19.64 -2.42 12.55
CA PRO A 300 18.72 -1.52 13.25
C PRO A 300 17.68 -2.28 14.08
N THR A 301 17.37 -1.74 15.26
CA THR A 301 16.18 -2.10 16.02
C THR A 301 14.98 -1.42 15.36
N THR A 302 13.95 -2.19 14.98
CA THR A 302 12.91 -1.69 14.08
C THR A 302 11.51 -2.14 14.48
N PHE A 303 10.56 -1.22 14.53
CA PHE A 303 9.13 -1.52 14.49
C PHE A 303 8.72 -1.84 13.06
N THR A 304 8.36 -3.10 12.80
CA THR A 304 8.01 -3.56 11.46
C THR A 304 6.57 -3.24 11.12
N ILE A 305 6.31 -3.02 9.83
CA ILE A 305 4.97 -2.81 9.27
C ILE A 305 4.69 -3.97 8.32
N PRO A 306 3.58 -4.73 8.51
CA PRO A 306 3.26 -5.88 7.66
C PRO A 306 2.70 -5.47 6.29
N THR A 307 3.50 -4.73 5.51
CA THR A 307 3.08 -4.05 4.26
C THR A 307 2.54 -5.01 3.21
N PHE A 308 3.17 -6.18 3.05
CA PHE A 308 2.67 -7.23 2.15
C PHE A 308 1.25 -7.65 2.57
N ARG A 309 1.05 -7.92 3.85
CA ARG A 309 -0.26 -8.32 4.38
C ARG A 309 -1.31 -7.21 4.28
N MET A 310 -0.88 -5.94 4.40
CA MET A 310 -1.77 -4.79 4.15
C MET A 310 -2.30 -4.81 2.71
N GLY A 311 -1.43 -5.09 1.75
CA GLY A 311 -1.81 -5.22 0.34
C GLY A 311 -2.78 -6.37 0.08
N GLU A 312 -2.48 -7.57 0.60
CA GLU A 312 -3.36 -8.73 0.46
C GLU A 312 -4.76 -8.44 1.01
N LEU A 313 -4.82 -7.98 2.26
CA LEU A 313 -6.09 -7.76 2.94
C LEU A 313 -6.92 -6.65 2.29
N ALA A 314 -6.28 -5.57 1.83
CA ALA A 314 -6.98 -4.49 1.13
C ALA A 314 -7.63 -4.96 -0.17
N ALA A 315 -6.95 -5.85 -0.92
CA ALA A 315 -7.51 -6.45 -2.12
C ALA A 315 -8.66 -7.42 -1.80
N ASP A 316 -8.49 -8.30 -0.79
CA ASP A 316 -9.53 -9.23 -0.37
C ASP A 316 -10.80 -8.49 0.10
N LEU A 317 -10.68 -7.47 0.97
CA LEU A 317 -11.80 -6.67 1.45
C LEU A 317 -12.54 -5.96 0.31
N LEU A 318 -11.81 -5.44 -0.67
CA LEU A 318 -12.41 -4.81 -1.83
C LEU A 318 -13.17 -5.82 -2.68
N ILE A 319 -12.57 -6.97 -2.98
CA ILE A 319 -13.20 -8.01 -3.77
C ILE A 319 -14.46 -8.55 -3.06
N ASP A 320 -14.40 -8.77 -1.76
CA ASP A 320 -15.57 -9.20 -0.99
C ASP A 320 -16.72 -8.20 -1.09
N THR A 321 -16.42 -6.91 -1.02
CA THR A 321 -17.40 -5.84 -1.21
C THR A 321 -17.95 -5.81 -2.65
N ILE A 322 -17.13 -6.15 -3.67
CA ILE A 322 -17.54 -6.22 -5.07
C ILE A 322 -18.44 -7.42 -5.31
N GLU A 323 -18.07 -8.58 -4.79
CA GLU A 323 -18.75 -9.85 -5.07
C GLU A 323 -20.04 -10.02 -4.27
N ASN A 324 -20.11 -9.42 -3.07
CA ASN A 324 -21.23 -9.61 -2.14
C ASN A 324 -21.86 -8.25 -1.76
N ALA A 325 -23.07 -7.99 -2.23
CA ALA A 325 -23.75 -6.72 -2.03
C ALA A 325 -24.07 -6.36 -0.57
N GLY A 326 -24.02 -7.32 0.36
CA GLY A 326 -24.31 -7.09 1.78
C GLY A 326 -23.06 -6.91 2.66
N VAL A 327 -21.87 -7.02 2.10
CA VAL A 327 -20.63 -6.86 2.89
C VAL A 327 -20.37 -5.37 3.12
N LEU A 328 -20.31 -4.99 4.39
CA LEU A 328 -19.98 -3.63 4.81
C LEU A 328 -18.46 -3.40 4.76
N PRO A 329 -18.04 -2.17 4.45
CA PRO A 329 -16.63 -1.79 4.51
C PRO A 329 -16.03 -2.01 5.90
N GLN A 330 -14.78 -2.47 5.96
CA GLN A 330 -14.07 -2.78 7.18
C GLN A 330 -12.82 -1.92 7.34
N ARG A 331 -12.53 -1.54 8.58
CA ARG A 331 -11.30 -0.86 8.96
C ARG A 331 -10.45 -1.81 9.79
N VAL A 332 -9.29 -2.15 9.27
CA VAL A 332 -8.38 -3.09 9.91
C VAL A 332 -7.05 -2.42 10.20
N PHE A 333 -6.66 -2.44 11.47
CA PHE A 333 -5.30 -2.11 11.90
C PHE A 333 -4.55 -3.41 12.15
N LEU A 334 -3.53 -3.66 11.35
CA LEU A 334 -2.67 -4.83 11.52
C LEU A 334 -1.69 -4.60 12.67
N PRO A 335 -1.29 -5.66 13.38
CA PRO A 335 -0.27 -5.57 14.41
C PRO A 335 1.08 -5.19 13.78
N TYR A 336 1.89 -4.49 14.56
CA TYR A 336 3.30 -4.24 14.31
C TYR A 336 4.14 -5.12 15.26
N GLU A 337 5.39 -5.34 14.92
CA GLU A 337 6.33 -6.09 15.73
C GLU A 337 7.61 -5.29 15.94
N LEU A 338 8.20 -5.38 17.13
CA LEU A 338 9.53 -4.89 17.39
C LEU A 338 10.54 -5.98 17.09
N ILE A 339 11.38 -5.75 16.10
CA ILE A 339 12.50 -6.64 15.76
C ILE A 339 13.77 -6.06 16.41
N PRO A 340 14.33 -6.73 17.41
CA PRO A 340 15.58 -6.28 18.04
C PRO A 340 16.74 -6.30 17.05
N GLY A 341 17.51 -5.24 17.07
CA GLY A 341 18.78 -5.11 16.38
C GLY A 341 19.90 -4.88 17.39
N SER A 342 20.92 -4.13 16.96
CA SER A 342 22.06 -3.74 17.79
C SER A 342 22.25 -2.22 17.86
N THR A 343 21.20 -1.44 17.58
CA THR A 343 21.28 0.01 17.50
C THR A 343 20.58 0.75 18.64
N ALA A 344 19.73 0.06 19.38
CA ALA A 344 19.01 0.64 20.52
C ALA A 344 18.62 -0.45 21.52
#